data_a3e047d77c0489adb9200ff2118dd18f
#
_entry.id   a3e047d77c0489adb9200ff2118dd18f
#
_cell.length_a   1.000
_cell.length_b   1.000
_cell.length_c   1.000
_cell.angle_alpha   90.00
_cell.angle_beta   90.00
_cell.angle_gamma   90.00
#
_symmetry.space_group_name_H-M   'P 1'
#
loop_
_entity.id
_entity.type
_entity.pdbx_description
1 polymer ?
#
loop_
_entity_poly.entity_id
_entity_poly.type
_entity_poly.pdbx_seq_one_letter_code
_entity_poly.pdbx_strand_id
1 'polypeptide(L)'
;MIDRLLQRRGAGVLLPLFSLPGPYGIGTMGAAAYRFVDDLSSAGQRYWQLLPLCPAGQGNSPYQSPGSFAGDAVYIDPQLLVESGYLQPSDLDLLPRGRNDRVDYPAVRRGRQVLFDRLFDRFVRHIPADFDCFCQSQADWLEDHALFCALSERYGKRFFLWPSSLRQREPSALERAAVQMERRVLYHKMLQYFLDHQWRALRAYANARGVYLIGDLPIYVAPCSADVWAAPELFMLSPSGAPSRLAGCPPDAFSPTGQLWGNPVYNWSAHARTEYRWWVARLRHALHWFDALRLDHFRGFAAYYSVPARAKNARDGCWLPGPGLSLFSALHQALGDVPLLAEDLGFLDDMVRTLLSDCGFPGMQVLQFDFDSRDCGGAVCKPNTVIYTGTHDNDTLLGWCTTAPRQDIRRACAAYGVRYPNQLPRQMMLSALRSPANTCILTAQDLLGLGSSARINTPSTVGAHNWSWRMRPGALTPGILAHLYTETCAADRAERSNICRI
;
A
#
# COMPACT_ATOMS: atom_id res chain seq x y z
N MET A 1 -10.29 -21.45 4.72
CA MET A 1 -9.55 -21.60 3.44
C MET A 1 -8.69 -20.37 3.14
N ILE A 2 -9.12 -19.18 3.56
CA ILE A 2 -8.37 -17.90 3.41
C ILE A 2 -7.18 -17.86 4.36
N ASP A 3 -7.31 -18.42 5.56
CA ASP A 3 -6.31 -18.39 6.65
C ASP A 3 -4.93 -18.97 6.26
N ARG A 4 -4.85 -19.75 5.17
CA ARG A 4 -3.60 -20.35 4.65
C ARG A 4 -3.25 -19.85 3.25
N LEU A 5 -3.77 -18.68 2.85
CA LEU A 5 -3.62 -18.19 1.49
C LEU A 5 -2.15 -18.10 1.06
N LEU A 6 -1.31 -17.47 1.88
CA LEU A 6 0.12 -17.29 1.61
C LEU A 6 0.98 -18.54 1.90
N GLN A 7 0.41 -19.58 2.52
CA GLN A 7 1.09 -20.85 2.75
C GLN A 7 0.97 -21.82 1.58
N ARG A 8 0.11 -21.52 0.61
CA ARG A 8 -0.02 -22.30 -0.63
C ARG A 8 0.97 -21.84 -1.66
N ARG A 9 1.54 -22.79 -2.40
CA ARG A 9 2.45 -22.48 -3.50
C ARG A 9 1.71 -21.69 -4.58
N GLY A 10 2.22 -20.51 -4.93
CA GLY A 10 1.60 -19.62 -5.90
C GLY A 10 2.54 -18.52 -6.37
N ALA A 11 2.14 -17.83 -7.42
CA ALA A 11 2.85 -16.67 -7.94
C ALA A 11 1.88 -15.49 -8.14
N GLY A 12 2.42 -14.28 -8.19
CA GLY A 12 1.66 -13.07 -8.42
C GLY A 12 2.51 -11.92 -8.93
N VAL A 13 1.84 -10.82 -9.19
CA VAL A 13 2.46 -9.61 -9.72
C VAL A 13 2.21 -8.43 -8.80
N LEU A 14 3.26 -7.67 -8.50
CA LEU A 14 3.18 -6.37 -7.84
C LEU A 14 2.96 -5.29 -8.89
N LEU A 15 1.83 -4.61 -8.82
CA LEU A 15 1.52 -3.43 -9.64
C LEU A 15 0.60 -2.49 -8.84
N PRO A 16 1.05 -1.27 -8.50
CA PRO A 16 0.19 -0.29 -7.85
C PRO A 16 -1.02 0.07 -8.71
N LEU A 17 -2.17 0.34 -8.08
CA LEU A 17 -3.39 0.70 -8.80
C LEU A 17 -3.19 1.95 -9.68
N PHE A 18 -2.48 2.97 -9.19
CA PHE A 18 -2.16 4.18 -9.97
C PHE A 18 -1.34 3.90 -11.22
N SER A 19 -0.60 2.77 -11.25
CA SER A 19 0.26 2.37 -12.38
C SER A 19 -0.50 1.69 -13.51
N LEU A 20 -1.77 1.35 -13.33
CA LEU A 20 -2.58 0.80 -14.41
C LEU A 20 -2.73 1.81 -15.56
N PRO A 21 -2.84 1.32 -16.81
CA PRO A 21 -3.19 2.18 -17.94
C PRO A 21 -4.61 2.75 -17.77
N GLY A 22 -4.91 3.83 -18.46
CA GLY A 22 -6.26 4.39 -18.45
C GLY A 22 -6.29 5.83 -18.98
N PRO A 23 -7.45 6.30 -19.46
CA PRO A 23 -7.58 7.60 -20.13
C PRO A 23 -7.58 8.79 -19.17
N TYR A 24 -7.75 8.57 -17.85
CA TYR A 24 -8.03 9.65 -16.89
C TYR A 24 -6.77 10.13 -16.13
N GLY A 25 -5.59 9.95 -16.68
CA GLY A 25 -4.32 10.44 -16.12
C GLY A 25 -3.75 9.61 -14.97
N ILE A 26 -4.49 8.64 -14.45
CA ILE A 26 -4.11 7.70 -13.38
C ILE A 26 -4.83 6.37 -13.57
N GLY A 27 -4.31 5.28 -13.01
CA GLY A 27 -5.03 4.01 -12.93
C GLY A 27 -6.24 4.10 -11.99
N THR A 28 -7.32 3.44 -12.35
CA THR A 28 -8.61 3.45 -11.64
C THR A 28 -9.18 2.05 -11.49
N MET A 29 -10.25 1.89 -10.72
CA MET A 29 -10.97 0.63 -10.49
C MET A 29 -11.88 0.23 -11.68
N GLY A 30 -11.59 0.74 -12.88
CA GLY A 30 -12.37 0.51 -14.10
C GLY A 30 -11.81 -0.60 -15.00
N ALA A 31 -12.17 -0.54 -16.27
CA ALA A 31 -11.90 -1.59 -17.26
C ALA A 31 -10.45 -2.07 -17.32
N ALA A 32 -9.46 -1.19 -17.05
CA ALA A 32 -8.06 -1.59 -17.04
C ALA A 32 -7.70 -2.48 -15.85
N ALA A 33 -8.33 -2.28 -14.69
CA ALA A 33 -8.14 -3.12 -13.51
C ALA A 33 -8.77 -4.51 -13.72
N TYR A 34 -9.98 -4.56 -14.28
CA TYR A 34 -10.64 -5.82 -14.61
C TYR A 34 -9.83 -6.62 -15.64
N ARG A 35 -9.33 -5.96 -16.69
CA ARG A 35 -8.46 -6.60 -17.68
C ARG A 35 -7.17 -7.12 -17.07
N PHE A 36 -6.56 -6.37 -16.17
CA PHE A 36 -5.34 -6.82 -15.48
C PHE A 36 -5.59 -8.08 -14.64
N VAL A 37 -6.75 -8.19 -14.00
CA VAL A 37 -7.18 -9.42 -13.32
C VAL A 37 -7.31 -10.59 -14.32
N ASP A 38 -7.91 -10.37 -15.49
CA ASP A 38 -8.03 -11.38 -16.54
C ASP A 38 -6.63 -11.80 -17.08
N ASP A 39 -5.73 -10.83 -17.28
CA ASP A 39 -4.34 -11.08 -17.69
C ASP A 39 -3.61 -11.94 -16.64
N LEU A 40 -3.74 -11.62 -15.35
CA LEU A 40 -3.16 -12.41 -14.26
C LEU A 40 -3.71 -13.83 -14.21
N SER A 41 -5.02 -13.97 -14.27
CA SER A 41 -5.68 -15.28 -14.26
C SER A 41 -5.23 -16.14 -15.45
N SER A 42 -5.18 -15.55 -16.67
CA SER A 42 -4.74 -16.24 -17.88
C SER A 42 -3.26 -16.67 -17.83
N ALA A 43 -2.44 -15.91 -17.11
CA ALA A 43 -1.02 -16.20 -16.88
C ALA A 43 -0.77 -17.12 -15.67
N GLY A 44 -1.81 -17.73 -15.08
CA GLY A 44 -1.71 -18.62 -13.92
C GLY A 44 -1.26 -17.92 -12.64
N GLN A 45 -1.39 -16.60 -12.58
CA GLN A 45 -1.04 -15.81 -11.40
C GLN A 45 -2.17 -15.82 -10.40
N ARG A 46 -1.83 -16.10 -9.14
CA ARG A 46 -2.77 -16.18 -8.02
C ARG A 46 -2.90 -14.88 -7.26
N TYR A 47 -1.90 -14.00 -7.31
CA TYR A 47 -1.85 -12.81 -6.50
C TYR A 47 -1.66 -11.54 -7.33
N TRP A 48 -2.42 -10.51 -6.95
CA TRP A 48 -2.14 -9.14 -7.31
C TRP A 48 -1.74 -8.39 -6.04
N GLN A 49 -0.46 -8.04 -5.91
CA GLN A 49 0.00 -7.20 -4.81
C GLN A 49 -0.09 -5.74 -5.18
N LEU A 50 -0.72 -4.98 -4.29
CA LEU A 50 -0.93 -3.54 -4.42
C LEU A 50 -0.10 -2.79 -3.37
N LEU A 51 0.00 -1.47 -3.55
CA LEU A 51 0.44 -0.53 -2.51
C LEU A 51 -0.78 0.01 -1.76
N PRO A 52 -0.58 0.73 -0.62
CA PRO A 52 -1.70 1.26 0.13
C PRO A 52 -2.65 2.07 -0.75
N LEU A 53 -3.95 1.82 -0.62
CA LEU A 53 -5.00 2.55 -1.35
C LEU A 53 -5.41 3.85 -0.66
N CYS A 54 -4.81 4.16 0.48
CA CYS A 54 -5.10 5.35 1.26
C CYS A 54 -4.77 6.64 0.49
N PRO A 55 -5.40 7.77 0.83
CA PRO A 55 -5.11 9.06 0.21
C PRO A 55 -3.63 9.39 0.30
N ALA A 56 -3.03 9.71 -0.85
CA ALA A 56 -1.60 10.00 -0.92
C ALA A 56 -1.28 11.36 -0.27
N GLY A 57 -0.27 11.36 0.60
CA GLY A 57 0.18 12.51 1.37
C GLY A 57 1.31 13.29 0.70
N GLN A 58 2.30 13.70 1.50
CA GLN A 58 3.45 14.46 1.03
C GLN A 58 4.22 13.68 -0.04
N GLY A 59 4.61 14.35 -1.12
CA GLY A 59 5.34 13.74 -2.23
C GLY A 59 4.53 12.70 -3.03
N ASN A 60 3.22 12.66 -2.88
CA ASN A 60 2.30 11.66 -3.43
C ASN A 60 2.54 10.24 -2.86
N SER A 61 3.22 10.13 -1.73
CA SER A 61 3.45 8.85 -1.07
C SER A 61 2.17 8.30 -0.44
N PRO A 62 1.77 7.06 -0.72
CA PRO A 62 0.64 6.41 -0.05
C PRO A 62 0.96 6.03 1.40
N TYR A 63 2.25 6.03 1.80
CA TYR A 63 2.69 5.77 3.18
C TYR A 63 2.59 7.00 4.10
N GLN A 64 2.25 8.18 3.55
CA GLN A 64 2.05 9.44 4.28
C GLN A 64 0.58 9.87 4.26
N SER A 65 -0.34 8.92 4.45
CA SER A 65 -1.76 9.14 4.29
C SER A 65 -2.35 10.03 5.40
N PRO A 66 -3.23 11.00 5.03
CA PRO A 66 -4.02 11.76 5.99
C PRO A 66 -5.21 10.98 6.60
N GLY A 67 -5.38 9.71 6.24
CA GLY A 67 -6.41 8.83 6.83
C GLY A 67 -6.14 7.37 6.46
N SER A 68 -5.81 6.53 7.45
CA SER A 68 -5.38 5.16 7.22
C SER A 68 -6.54 4.18 6.96
N PHE A 69 -7.76 4.59 7.26
CA PHE A 69 -8.98 3.82 6.96
C PHE A 69 -9.60 4.23 5.61
N ALA A 70 -9.35 5.45 5.13
CA ALA A 70 -9.96 5.96 3.91
C ALA A 70 -9.20 5.48 2.67
N GLY A 71 -9.92 5.35 1.55
CA GLY A 71 -9.31 5.19 0.24
C GLY A 71 -9.14 6.51 -0.49
N ASP A 72 -8.13 6.59 -1.39
CA ASP A 72 -7.93 7.76 -2.22
C ASP A 72 -9.00 7.82 -3.33
N ALA A 73 -9.85 8.83 -3.27
CA ALA A 73 -10.93 9.02 -4.23
C ALA A 73 -10.45 9.15 -5.69
N VAL A 74 -9.17 9.44 -5.92
CA VAL A 74 -8.61 9.49 -7.29
C VAL A 74 -8.73 8.15 -8.02
N TYR A 75 -8.87 7.03 -7.28
CA TYR A 75 -9.03 5.69 -7.83
C TYR A 75 -10.46 5.35 -8.27
N ILE A 76 -11.45 6.15 -7.88
CA ILE A 76 -12.83 5.98 -8.38
C ILE A 76 -12.80 6.08 -9.90
N ASP A 77 -13.36 5.09 -10.57
CA ASP A 77 -13.46 5.10 -12.02
C ASP A 77 -14.65 5.96 -12.48
N PRO A 78 -14.41 6.99 -13.30
CA PRO A 78 -15.48 7.88 -13.75
C PRO A 78 -16.45 7.23 -14.73
N GLN A 79 -15.98 6.26 -15.53
CA GLN A 79 -16.84 5.57 -16.48
C GLN A 79 -17.89 4.73 -15.76
N LEU A 80 -17.52 4.07 -14.65
CA LEU A 80 -18.48 3.34 -13.82
C LEU A 80 -19.53 4.28 -13.19
N LEU A 81 -19.19 5.54 -12.92
CA LEU A 81 -20.15 6.54 -12.45
C LEU A 81 -21.10 7.01 -13.58
N VAL A 82 -20.65 7.00 -14.84
CA VAL A 82 -21.52 7.22 -16.00
C VAL A 82 -22.47 6.05 -16.19
N GLU A 83 -21.96 4.83 -16.13
CA GLU A 83 -22.74 3.60 -16.28
C GLU A 83 -23.82 3.43 -15.20
N SER A 84 -23.52 3.90 -13.98
CA SER A 84 -24.50 3.94 -12.88
C SER A 84 -25.42 5.17 -12.88
N GLY A 85 -25.32 6.03 -13.90
CA GLY A 85 -26.22 7.19 -14.10
C GLY A 85 -25.91 8.44 -13.26
N TYR A 86 -24.83 8.42 -12.45
CA TYR A 86 -24.44 9.59 -11.64
C TYR A 86 -23.68 10.66 -12.42
N LEU A 87 -23.04 10.28 -13.52
CA LEU A 87 -22.36 11.22 -14.42
C LEU A 87 -22.90 11.10 -15.85
N GLN A 88 -22.65 12.12 -16.67
CA GLN A 88 -22.90 12.09 -18.11
C GLN A 88 -21.56 11.84 -18.85
N PRO A 89 -21.58 11.24 -20.04
CA PRO A 89 -20.36 11.06 -20.84
C PRO A 89 -19.57 12.35 -21.05
N SER A 90 -20.25 13.48 -21.22
CA SER A 90 -19.62 14.81 -21.37
C SER A 90 -18.90 15.31 -20.10
N ASP A 91 -19.20 14.78 -18.93
CA ASP A 91 -18.46 15.15 -17.71
C ASP A 91 -17.04 14.63 -17.73
N LEU A 92 -16.78 13.56 -18.48
CA LEU A 92 -15.46 12.96 -18.61
C LEU A 92 -14.46 13.84 -19.36
N ASP A 93 -14.95 14.81 -20.17
CA ASP A 93 -14.12 15.78 -20.86
C ASP A 93 -13.39 16.76 -19.91
N LEU A 94 -13.83 16.84 -18.65
CA LEU A 94 -13.18 17.61 -17.59
C LEU A 94 -11.88 17.00 -17.09
N LEU A 95 -11.68 15.71 -17.37
CA LEU A 95 -10.53 14.97 -16.86
C LEU A 95 -9.32 15.16 -17.76
N PRO A 96 -8.11 15.23 -17.18
CA PRO A 96 -6.90 15.33 -17.98
C PRO A 96 -6.71 14.03 -18.77
N ARG A 97 -6.42 14.17 -20.06
CA ARG A 97 -6.05 13.03 -20.90
C ARG A 97 -4.64 12.50 -20.61
N GLY A 98 -3.90 13.10 -19.71
CA GLY A 98 -2.64 12.67 -19.09
C GLY A 98 -1.57 12.04 -20.02
N ARG A 99 -0.35 11.92 -19.51
CA ARG A 99 0.70 11.09 -20.13
C ARG A 99 0.38 9.60 -19.88
N ASN A 100 0.69 8.76 -20.86
CA ASN A 100 0.44 7.32 -20.74
C ASN A 100 1.51 6.57 -19.91
N ASP A 101 2.60 7.25 -19.51
CA ASP A 101 3.73 6.65 -18.83
C ASP A 101 3.95 7.16 -17.39
N ARG A 102 3.29 8.27 -17.01
CA ARG A 102 3.39 8.86 -15.67
C ARG A 102 2.11 9.57 -15.25
N VAL A 103 1.87 9.58 -13.91
CA VAL A 103 0.78 10.33 -13.29
C VAL A 103 1.21 11.78 -13.09
N ASP A 104 0.41 12.72 -13.61
CA ASP A 104 0.43 14.14 -13.23
C ASP A 104 -0.60 14.38 -12.13
N TYR A 105 -0.19 14.16 -10.87
CA TYR A 105 -1.09 14.28 -9.72
C TYR A 105 -1.76 15.64 -9.59
N PRO A 106 -1.09 16.80 -9.80
CA PRO A 106 -1.76 18.09 -9.80
C PRO A 106 -2.90 18.19 -10.83
N ALA A 107 -2.67 17.73 -12.06
CA ALA A 107 -3.70 17.72 -13.10
C ALA A 107 -4.85 16.77 -12.77
N VAL A 108 -4.52 15.55 -12.31
CA VAL A 108 -5.52 14.55 -11.89
C VAL A 108 -6.39 15.09 -10.77
N ARG A 109 -5.80 15.65 -9.71
CA ARG A 109 -6.57 16.18 -8.55
C ARG A 109 -7.47 17.34 -8.95
N ARG A 110 -7.00 18.27 -9.80
CA ARG A 110 -7.87 19.37 -10.29
C ARG A 110 -9.05 18.86 -11.10
N GLY A 111 -8.82 17.94 -12.04
CA GLY A 111 -9.91 17.34 -12.83
C GLY A 111 -10.91 16.58 -11.97
N ARG A 112 -10.40 15.78 -11.01
CA ARG A 112 -11.23 15.02 -10.06
C ARG A 112 -12.07 15.92 -9.17
N GLN A 113 -11.52 17.04 -8.69
CA GLN A 113 -12.28 17.97 -7.85
C GLN A 113 -13.52 18.49 -8.60
N VAL A 114 -13.35 18.98 -9.83
CA VAL A 114 -14.47 19.49 -10.64
C VAL A 114 -15.49 18.37 -10.93
N LEU A 115 -15.00 17.16 -11.25
CA LEU A 115 -15.87 16.01 -11.53
C LEU A 115 -16.69 15.62 -10.30
N PHE A 116 -16.03 15.55 -9.13
CA PHE A 116 -16.68 15.13 -7.89
C PHE A 116 -17.64 16.18 -7.33
N ASP A 117 -17.42 17.46 -7.60
CA ASP A 117 -18.40 18.49 -7.27
C ASP A 117 -19.68 18.31 -8.10
N ARG A 118 -19.58 17.98 -9.40
CA ARG A 118 -20.74 17.63 -10.24
C ARG A 118 -21.42 16.33 -9.79
N LEU A 119 -20.61 15.33 -9.45
CA LEU A 119 -21.11 14.08 -8.89
C LEU A 119 -21.95 14.35 -7.64
N PHE A 120 -21.45 15.18 -6.74
CA PHE A 120 -22.11 15.51 -5.49
C PHE A 120 -23.44 16.26 -5.71
N ASP A 121 -23.51 17.22 -6.64
CA ASP A 121 -24.75 17.92 -6.95
C ASP A 121 -25.86 17.01 -7.50
N ARG A 122 -25.48 15.88 -8.12
CA ARG A 122 -26.44 14.86 -8.55
C ARG A 122 -26.75 13.87 -7.43
N PHE A 123 -25.73 13.47 -6.68
CA PHE A 123 -25.87 12.55 -5.55
C PHE A 123 -26.89 13.06 -4.52
N VAL A 124 -26.84 14.33 -4.12
CA VAL A 124 -27.78 14.88 -3.14
C VAL A 124 -29.24 14.93 -3.62
N ARG A 125 -29.47 14.81 -4.94
CA ARG A 125 -30.82 14.72 -5.53
C ARG A 125 -31.30 13.26 -5.59
N HIS A 126 -30.39 12.31 -5.55
CA HIS A 126 -30.68 10.91 -5.68
C HIS A 126 -29.67 10.09 -4.87
N ILE A 127 -29.87 10.08 -3.55
CA ILE A 127 -29.03 9.33 -2.61
C ILE A 127 -29.36 7.84 -2.75
N PRO A 128 -28.38 6.94 -2.93
CA PRO A 128 -28.60 5.50 -2.99
C PRO A 128 -29.28 4.97 -1.73
N ALA A 129 -30.17 4.01 -1.88
CA ALA A 129 -30.93 3.45 -0.76
C ALA A 129 -30.08 2.74 0.29
N ASP A 130 -28.88 2.27 -0.08
CA ASP A 130 -27.95 1.58 0.79
C ASP A 130 -26.86 2.52 1.38
N PHE A 131 -26.89 3.82 1.05
CA PHE A 131 -25.89 4.79 1.53
C PHE A 131 -25.89 4.92 3.06
N ASP A 132 -27.07 4.94 3.68
CA ASP A 132 -27.17 5.01 5.14
C ASP A 132 -26.64 3.74 5.80
N CYS A 133 -26.91 2.57 5.22
CA CYS A 133 -26.34 1.30 5.69
C CYS A 133 -24.82 1.30 5.58
N PHE A 134 -24.26 1.84 4.48
CA PHE A 134 -22.82 2.03 4.36
C PHE A 134 -22.29 2.94 5.46
N CYS A 135 -22.87 4.11 5.67
CA CYS A 135 -22.42 5.05 6.70
C CYS A 135 -22.47 4.41 8.10
N GLN A 136 -23.54 3.67 8.43
CA GLN A 136 -23.65 2.97 9.70
C GLN A 136 -22.61 1.86 9.86
N SER A 137 -22.35 1.09 8.82
CA SER A 137 -21.36 0.00 8.84
C SER A 137 -19.92 0.50 8.97
N GLN A 138 -19.66 1.75 8.59
CA GLN A 138 -18.34 2.40 8.63
C GLN A 138 -18.23 3.50 9.70
N ALA A 139 -19.21 3.62 10.60
CA ALA A 139 -19.33 4.71 11.57
C ALA A 139 -18.09 4.88 12.48
N ASP A 140 -17.39 3.79 12.78
CA ASP A 140 -16.21 3.78 13.66
C ASP A 140 -15.06 4.69 13.17
N TRP A 141 -15.02 5.01 11.88
CA TRP A 141 -13.96 5.84 11.30
C TRP A 141 -14.48 6.92 10.35
N LEU A 142 -15.58 6.66 9.63
CA LEU A 142 -16.04 7.48 8.51
C LEU A 142 -16.48 8.88 8.96
N GLU A 143 -17.14 8.99 10.12
CA GLU A 143 -17.60 10.27 10.67
C GLU A 143 -16.40 11.19 10.96
N ASP A 144 -15.44 10.68 11.71
CA ASP A 144 -14.23 11.44 12.05
C ASP A 144 -13.40 11.79 10.82
N HIS A 145 -13.26 10.86 9.86
CA HIS A 145 -12.55 11.12 8.62
C HIS A 145 -13.22 12.22 7.78
N ALA A 146 -14.54 12.14 7.58
CA ALA A 146 -15.28 13.11 6.78
C ALA A 146 -15.24 14.50 7.40
N LEU A 147 -15.42 14.59 8.72
CA LEU A 147 -15.33 15.86 9.46
C LEU A 147 -13.90 16.41 9.43
N PHE A 148 -12.88 15.57 9.63
CA PHE A 148 -11.46 15.98 9.51
C PHE A 148 -11.15 16.56 8.12
N CYS A 149 -11.62 15.93 7.06
CA CYS A 149 -11.44 16.43 5.70
C CYS A 149 -12.11 17.79 5.50
N ALA A 150 -13.35 17.93 5.93
CA ALA A 150 -14.09 19.19 5.85
C ALA A 150 -13.41 20.32 6.65
N LEU A 151 -12.95 20.03 7.87
CA LEU A 151 -12.18 20.96 8.69
C LEU A 151 -10.83 21.31 8.07
N SER A 152 -10.15 20.34 7.46
CA SER A 152 -8.89 20.56 6.74
C SER A 152 -9.02 21.49 5.56
N GLU A 153 -10.13 21.47 4.85
CA GLU A 153 -10.44 22.41 3.76
C GLU A 153 -10.60 23.84 4.30
N ARG A 154 -11.22 23.99 5.45
CA ARG A 154 -11.51 25.30 6.04
C ARG A 154 -10.32 25.90 6.80
N TYR A 155 -9.61 25.11 7.58
CA TYR A 155 -8.57 25.57 8.52
C TYR A 155 -7.14 25.15 8.12
N GLY A 156 -7.00 24.41 7.02
CA GLY A 156 -5.73 23.87 6.56
C GLY A 156 -5.41 22.51 7.18
N LYS A 157 -4.46 21.80 6.54
CA LYS A 157 -4.16 20.38 6.85
C LYS A 157 -3.54 20.14 8.22
N ARG A 158 -2.91 21.15 8.84
CA ARG A 158 -2.24 20.98 10.14
C ARG A 158 -3.22 21.19 11.29
N PHE A 159 -3.90 20.13 11.72
CA PHE A 159 -4.96 20.21 12.75
C PHE A 159 -4.48 20.79 14.08
N PHE A 160 -3.22 20.65 14.43
CA PHE A 160 -2.63 21.24 15.63
C PHE A 160 -2.56 22.79 15.59
N LEU A 161 -2.87 23.40 14.44
CA LEU A 161 -3.04 24.84 14.27
C LEU A 161 -4.53 25.27 14.24
N TRP A 162 -5.47 24.35 14.33
CA TRP A 162 -6.90 24.66 14.35
C TRP A 162 -7.32 25.36 15.66
N PRO A 163 -8.51 25.94 15.71
CA PRO A 163 -9.10 26.44 16.96
C PRO A 163 -9.01 25.37 18.07
N SER A 164 -8.68 25.82 19.29
CA SER A 164 -8.39 24.91 20.42
C SER A 164 -9.49 23.87 20.65
N SER A 165 -10.77 24.31 20.62
CA SER A 165 -11.92 23.41 20.82
C SER A 165 -12.03 22.31 19.76
N LEU A 166 -11.73 22.61 18.49
CA LEU A 166 -11.73 21.62 17.40
C LEU A 166 -10.50 20.70 17.47
N ARG A 167 -9.34 21.28 17.80
CA ARG A 167 -8.10 20.51 17.98
C ARG A 167 -8.22 19.52 19.14
N GLN A 168 -8.82 19.95 20.25
CA GLN A 168 -9.02 19.14 21.47
C GLN A 168 -10.28 18.28 21.41
N ARG A 169 -10.99 18.33 20.28
CA ARG A 169 -12.19 17.53 20.04
C ARG A 169 -13.29 17.75 21.10
N GLU A 170 -13.50 19.00 21.55
CA GLU A 170 -14.60 19.31 22.45
C GLU A 170 -15.94 18.90 21.81
N PRO A 171 -16.78 18.06 22.49
CA PRO A 171 -17.98 17.50 21.87
C PRO A 171 -18.90 18.55 21.24
N SER A 172 -19.20 19.63 21.99
CA SER A 172 -20.07 20.71 21.51
C SER A 172 -19.47 21.50 20.32
N ALA A 173 -18.14 21.56 20.20
CA ALA A 173 -17.48 22.19 19.06
C ALA A 173 -17.54 21.29 17.82
N LEU A 174 -17.38 19.96 18.00
CA LEU A 174 -17.52 18.99 16.90
C LEU A 174 -18.96 18.94 16.38
N GLU A 175 -19.96 18.91 17.25
CA GLU A 175 -21.38 18.95 16.87
C GLU A 175 -21.71 20.20 16.04
N ARG A 176 -21.31 21.39 16.53
CA ARG A 176 -21.49 22.64 15.78
C ARG A 176 -20.76 22.60 14.43
N ALA A 177 -19.53 22.09 14.38
CA ALA A 177 -18.77 21.99 13.15
C ALA A 177 -19.43 21.01 12.17
N ALA A 178 -19.91 19.86 12.64
CA ALA A 178 -20.61 18.88 11.80
C ALA A 178 -21.86 19.48 11.15
N VAL A 179 -22.66 20.21 11.93
CA VAL A 179 -23.85 20.91 11.40
C VAL A 179 -23.45 22.01 10.40
N GLN A 180 -22.45 22.85 10.73
CA GLN A 180 -22.02 23.95 9.85
C GLN A 180 -21.40 23.44 8.54
N MET A 181 -20.83 22.25 8.55
CA MET A 181 -20.12 21.67 7.42
C MET A 181 -20.81 20.43 6.85
N GLU A 182 -22.08 20.19 7.21
CA GLU A 182 -22.87 19.02 6.85
C GLU A 182 -22.71 18.64 5.37
N ARG A 183 -22.82 19.62 4.47
CA ARG A 183 -22.70 19.41 3.03
C ARG A 183 -21.30 18.89 2.65
N ARG A 184 -20.22 19.37 3.29
CA ARG A 184 -18.85 18.88 3.02
C ARG A 184 -18.58 17.52 3.67
N VAL A 185 -19.10 17.29 4.84
CA VAL A 185 -19.06 15.98 5.50
C VAL A 185 -19.75 14.92 4.63
N LEU A 186 -20.95 15.23 4.13
CA LEU A 186 -21.67 14.35 3.21
C LEU A 186 -20.91 14.12 1.90
N TYR A 187 -20.24 15.12 1.36
CA TYR A 187 -19.38 15.00 0.18
C TYR A 187 -18.25 13.97 0.38
N HIS A 188 -17.54 14.02 1.52
CA HIS A 188 -16.47 13.08 1.81
C HIS A 188 -17.00 11.67 2.07
N LYS A 189 -18.15 11.52 2.71
CA LYS A 189 -18.82 10.23 2.87
C LYS A 189 -19.22 9.63 1.51
N MET A 190 -19.79 10.44 0.63
CA MET A 190 -20.14 10.02 -0.74
C MET A 190 -18.92 9.48 -1.50
N LEU A 191 -17.77 10.15 -1.40
CA LEU A 191 -16.53 9.68 -2.07
C LEU A 191 -16.10 8.30 -1.55
N GLN A 192 -16.15 8.09 -0.25
CA GLN A 192 -15.81 6.78 0.34
C GLN A 192 -16.84 5.70 -0.03
N TYR A 193 -18.11 6.04 -0.14
CA TYR A 193 -19.16 5.15 -0.60
C TYR A 193 -18.88 4.63 -2.03
N PHE A 194 -18.67 5.52 -2.99
CA PHE A 194 -18.40 5.10 -4.37
C PHE A 194 -17.08 4.33 -4.51
N LEU A 195 -16.08 4.70 -3.74
CA LEU A 195 -14.80 4.00 -3.71
C LEU A 195 -14.97 2.58 -3.20
N ASP A 196 -15.63 2.39 -2.06
CA ASP A 196 -15.86 1.06 -1.47
C ASP A 196 -16.68 0.17 -2.41
N HIS A 197 -17.73 0.71 -3.02
CA HIS A 197 -18.55 -0.03 -3.98
C HIS A 197 -17.74 -0.55 -5.18
N GLN A 198 -16.96 0.32 -5.80
CA GLN A 198 -16.14 -0.06 -6.95
C GLN A 198 -15.03 -1.04 -6.55
N TRP A 199 -14.39 -0.82 -5.40
CA TRP A 199 -13.34 -1.71 -4.92
C TRP A 199 -13.85 -3.11 -4.60
N ARG A 200 -14.96 -3.21 -3.88
CA ARG A 200 -15.59 -4.50 -3.55
C ARG A 200 -16.00 -5.27 -4.80
N ALA A 201 -16.54 -4.58 -5.80
CA ALA A 201 -16.89 -5.20 -7.08
C ALA A 201 -15.64 -5.75 -7.79
N LEU A 202 -14.55 -4.99 -7.85
CA LEU A 202 -13.28 -5.42 -8.42
C LEU A 202 -12.68 -6.61 -7.65
N ARG A 203 -12.68 -6.56 -6.31
CA ARG A 203 -12.20 -7.68 -5.48
C ARG A 203 -13.00 -8.95 -5.70
N ALA A 204 -14.34 -8.85 -5.73
CA ALA A 204 -15.20 -9.99 -5.99
C ALA A 204 -14.93 -10.61 -7.38
N TYR A 205 -14.72 -9.75 -8.39
CA TYR A 205 -14.35 -10.17 -9.73
C TYR A 205 -13.01 -10.91 -9.77
N ALA A 206 -12.00 -10.39 -9.06
CA ALA A 206 -10.69 -11.00 -8.96
C ALA A 206 -10.75 -12.36 -8.28
N ASN A 207 -11.44 -12.45 -7.13
CA ASN A 207 -11.58 -13.69 -6.38
C ASN A 207 -12.33 -14.76 -7.18
N ALA A 208 -13.36 -14.38 -7.95
CA ALA A 208 -14.07 -15.31 -8.85
C ALA A 208 -13.18 -15.91 -9.94
N ARG A 209 -12.03 -15.28 -10.23
CA ARG A 209 -11.01 -15.74 -11.19
C ARG A 209 -9.79 -16.39 -10.54
N GLY A 210 -9.86 -16.66 -9.25
CA GLY A 210 -8.74 -17.25 -8.50
C GLY A 210 -7.59 -16.27 -8.24
N VAL A 211 -7.79 -14.97 -8.46
CA VAL A 211 -6.81 -13.90 -8.16
C VAL A 211 -7.16 -13.26 -6.82
N TYR A 212 -6.22 -13.28 -5.89
CA TYR A 212 -6.36 -12.71 -4.56
C TYR A 212 -5.54 -11.43 -4.42
N LEU A 213 -6.10 -10.45 -3.73
CA LEU A 213 -5.50 -9.12 -3.58
C LEU A 213 -4.67 -9.06 -2.30
N ILE A 214 -3.36 -8.82 -2.45
CA ILE A 214 -2.46 -8.55 -1.31
C ILE A 214 -2.35 -7.04 -1.15
N GLY A 215 -2.86 -6.52 -0.02
CA GLY A 215 -2.72 -5.13 0.35
C GLY A 215 -1.41 -4.84 1.09
N ASP A 216 -1.18 -3.56 1.34
CA ASP A 216 -0.03 -3.07 2.08
C ASP A 216 -0.49 -2.15 3.21
N LEU A 217 -0.09 -2.45 4.44
CA LEU A 217 -0.49 -1.74 5.64
C LEU A 217 0.72 -1.03 6.25
N PRO A 218 0.89 0.28 6.01
CA PRO A 218 1.96 1.06 6.61
C PRO A 218 1.91 0.96 8.14
N ILE A 219 3.04 0.73 8.80
CA ILE A 219 3.04 0.70 10.27
C ILE A 219 2.57 2.04 10.84
N TYR A 220 3.07 3.16 10.33
CA TYR A 220 2.78 4.48 10.85
C TYR A 220 1.70 5.21 10.05
N VAL A 221 1.19 6.30 10.65
CA VAL A 221 0.23 7.22 10.03
C VAL A 221 0.86 8.62 9.91
N ALA A 222 0.34 9.45 9.02
CA ALA A 222 0.85 10.82 8.88
C ALA A 222 0.53 11.68 10.14
N PRO A 223 1.40 12.65 10.48
CA PRO A 223 1.19 13.49 11.65
C PRO A 223 -0.07 14.38 11.56
N CYS A 224 -0.50 14.68 10.33
CA CYS A 224 -1.71 15.45 10.07
C CYS A 224 -2.75 14.54 9.42
N SER A 225 -3.20 13.54 10.16
CA SER A 225 -4.20 12.57 9.72
C SER A 225 -5.44 12.60 10.61
N ALA A 226 -6.54 12.11 10.06
CA ALA A 226 -7.76 11.85 10.83
C ALA A 226 -7.49 10.91 12.01
N ASP A 227 -6.60 9.93 11.83
CA ASP A 227 -6.20 8.96 12.85
C ASP A 227 -5.61 9.63 14.09
N VAL A 228 -4.63 10.52 13.89
CA VAL A 228 -3.96 11.25 15.00
C VAL A 228 -4.90 12.25 15.65
N TRP A 229 -5.76 12.90 14.86
CA TRP A 229 -6.74 13.85 15.39
C TRP A 229 -7.86 13.15 16.16
N ALA A 230 -8.33 12.00 15.67
CA ALA A 230 -9.43 11.25 16.27
C ALA A 230 -9.04 10.56 17.60
N ALA A 231 -7.79 10.09 17.72
CA ALA A 231 -7.30 9.35 18.88
C ALA A 231 -5.88 9.81 19.30
N PRO A 232 -5.72 11.09 19.70
CA PRO A 232 -4.40 11.69 19.98
C PRO A 232 -3.64 10.99 21.13
N GLU A 233 -4.34 10.38 22.08
CA GLU A 233 -3.75 9.62 23.20
C GLU A 233 -2.97 8.39 22.76
N LEU A 234 -3.23 7.88 21.56
CA LEU A 234 -2.55 6.72 20.98
C LEU A 234 -1.18 7.05 20.36
N PHE A 235 -0.82 8.32 20.35
CA PHE A 235 0.44 8.80 19.73
C PHE A 235 1.26 9.64 20.71
N MET A 236 2.57 9.70 20.47
CA MET A 236 3.47 10.54 21.27
C MET A 236 3.42 11.99 20.77
N LEU A 237 2.49 12.75 21.31
CA LEU A 237 2.23 14.14 20.97
C LEU A 237 2.67 15.09 22.08
N SER A 238 2.93 16.34 21.71
CA SER A 238 3.06 17.47 22.63
C SER A 238 1.68 18.01 23.05
N PRO A 239 1.58 18.86 24.07
CA PRO A 239 0.31 19.49 24.46
C PRO A 239 -0.36 20.30 23.34
N SER A 240 0.41 20.72 22.33
CA SER A 240 -0.16 21.40 21.15
C SER A 240 -0.79 20.45 20.15
N GLY A 241 -0.65 19.13 20.30
CA GLY A 241 -1.11 18.12 19.35
C GLY A 241 -0.09 17.82 18.23
N ALA A 242 1.05 18.52 18.19
CA ALA A 242 2.13 18.19 17.26
C ALA A 242 2.92 16.97 17.77
N PRO A 243 3.54 16.16 16.90
CA PRO A 243 4.39 15.06 17.33
C PRO A 243 5.51 15.54 18.28
N SER A 244 5.72 14.83 19.38
CA SER A 244 6.86 15.04 20.30
C SER A 244 8.05 14.16 19.91
N ARG A 245 7.76 13.02 19.27
CA ARG A 245 8.72 12.07 18.75
C ARG A 245 8.27 11.55 17.38
N LEU A 246 9.26 11.29 16.54
CA LEU A 246 9.06 10.87 15.14
C LEU A 246 9.66 9.49 14.91
N ALA A 247 9.04 8.74 14.02
CA ALA A 247 9.57 7.48 13.51
C ALA A 247 10.70 7.72 12.51
N GLY A 248 11.62 6.76 12.42
CA GLY A 248 12.73 6.78 11.48
C GLY A 248 13.56 5.50 11.53
N CYS A 249 14.72 5.55 10.91
CA CYS A 249 15.76 4.53 11.00
C CYS A 249 17.09 5.15 11.42
N PRO A 250 17.96 4.42 12.15
CA PRO A 250 19.28 4.89 12.49
C PRO A 250 20.15 5.09 11.24
N PRO A 251 21.29 5.80 11.37
CA PRO A 251 22.32 5.81 10.34
C PRO A 251 22.75 4.39 9.96
N ASP A 252 22.85 4.15 8.66
CA ASP A 252 23.28 2.89 8.06
C ASP A 252 24.19 3.12 6.84
N ALA A 253 24.52 2.05 6.13
CA ALA A 253 25.33 2.11 4.91
C ALA A 253 24.64 2.86 3.75
N PHE A 254 23.32 3.04 3.80
CA PHE A 254 22.53 3.72 2.77
C PHE A 254 22.28 5.19 3.11
N SER A 255 22.21 5.52 4.39
CA SER A 255 21.96 6.88 4.88
C SER A 255 22.85 7.22 6.08
N PRO A 256 23.93 7.99 5.89
CA PRO A 256 24.85 8.38 6.98
C PRO A 256 24.19 9.22 8.09
N THR A 257 23.02 9.77 7.85
CA THR A 257 22.23 10.55 8.82
C THR A 257 21.00 9.81 9.32
N GLY A 258 20.80 8.56 8.87
CA GLY A 258 19.58 7.80 9.06
C GLY A 258 18.41 8.38 8.26
N GLN A 259 17.23 7.82 8.46
CA GLN A 259 15.99 8.26 7.82
C GLN A 259 15.06 8.85 8.86
N LEU A 260 14.54 10.05 8.62
CA LEU A 260 13.51 10.69 9.42
C LEU A 260 12.22 10.72 8.62
N TRP A 261 11.25 9.89 9.01
CA TRP A 261 10.02 9.69 8.21
C TRP A 261 8.94 10.73 8.48
N GLY A 262 9.02 11.41 9.65
CA GLY A 262 8.06 12.46 10.01
C GLY A 262 6.74 11.96 10.62
N ASN A 263 6.50 10.68 10.68
CA ASN A 263 5.34 10.06 11.31
C ASN A 263 5.47 10.11 12.84
N PRO A 264 4.41 10.37 13.62
CA PRO A 264 4.45 10.22 15.07
C PRO A 264 4.63 8.75 15.45
N VAL A 265 5.42 8.49 16.49
CA VAL A 265 5.48 7.14 17.07
C VAL A 265 4.27 6.88 17.98
N TYR A 266 3.90 5.63 18.11
CA TYR A 266 2.77 5.20 18.93
C TYR A 266 3.07 5.32 20.43
N ASN A 267 2.03 5.61 21.22
CA ASN A 267 2.00 5.40 22.64
C ASN A 267 1.53 3.96 22.95
N TRP A 268 2.43 3.00 22.83
CA TRP A 268 2.10 1.58 22.97
C TRP A 268 1.46 1.23 24.31
N SER A 269 1.78 1.97 25.37
CA SER A 269 1.10 1.80 26.68
C SER A 269 -0.38 2.19 26.63
N ALA A 270 -0.74 3.22 25.86
CA ALA A 270 -2.14 3.58 25.66
C ALA A 270 -2.87 2.53 24.81
N HIS A 271 -2.22 2.03 23.76
CA HIS A 271 -2.76 0.93 22.95
C HIS A 271 -3.00 -0.33 23.79
N ALA A 272 -2.07 -0.72 24.64
CA ALA A 272 -2.19 -1.91 25.48
C ALA A 272 -3.36 -1.77 26.49
N ARG A 273 -3.57 -0.58 27.09
CA ARG A 273 -4.70 -0.34 28.01
C ARG A 273 -6.07 -0.51 27.36
N THR A 274 -6.16 -0.36 26.05
CA THR A 274 -7.38 -0.55 25.26
C THR A 274 -7.37 -1.88 24.50
N GLU A 275 -6.52 -2.85 24.90
CA GLU A 275 -6.38 -4.14 24.25
C GLU A 275 -6.15 -4.01 22.73
N TYR A 276 -5.39 -2.99 22.34
CA TYR A 276 -5.07 -2.67 20.94
C TYR A 276 -6.30 -2.45 20.03
N ARG A 277 -7.42 -2.01 20.56
CA ARG A 277 -8.71 -1.85 19.84
C ARG A 277 -8.54 -1.11 18.51
N TRP A 278 -7.75 -0.04 18.47
CA TRP A 278 -7.50 0.72 17.25
C TRP A 278 -6.79 -0.13 16.17
N TRP A 279 -5.80 -0.94 16.56
CA TRP A 279 -5.11 -1.84 15.64
C TRP A 279 -6.02 -2.97 15.15
N VAL A 280 -6.87 -3.50 16.02
CA VAL A 280 -7.90 -4.50 15.65
C VAL A 280 -8.85 -3.90 14.62
N ALA A 281 -9.35 -2.69 14.84
CA ALA A 281 -10.24 -2.00 13.90
C ALA A 281 -9.54 -1.74 12.56
N ARG A 282 -8.29 -1.25 12.58
CA ARG A 282 -7.50 -0.97 11.39
C ARG A 282 -7.25 -2.23 10.55
N LEU A 283 -6.84 -3.32 11.20
CA LEU A 283 -6.58 -4.57 10.49
C LEU A 283 -7.87 -5.19 9.93
N ARG A 284 -8.95 -5.18 10.73
CA ARG A 284 -10.28 -5.63 10.28
C ARG A 284 -10.75 -4.86 9.05
N HIS A 285 -10.60 -3.55 9.06
CA HIS A 285 -10.96 -2.70 7.93
C HIS A 285 -10.10 -3.00 6.69
N ALA A 286 -8.79 -3.14 6.84
CA ALA A 286 -7.91 -3.48 5.73
C ALA A 286 -8.24 -4.87 5.13
N LEU A 287 -8.57 -5.87 5.95
CA LEU A 287 -9.02 -7.19 5.51
C LEU A 287 -10.41 -7.19 4.86
N HIS A 288 -11.23 -6.16 5.11
CA HIS A 288 -12.45 -5.96 4.33
C HIS A 288 -12.14 -5.65 2.86
N TRP A 289 -11.03 -4.99 2.59
CA TRP A 289 -10.62 -4.63 1.23
C TRP A 289 -9.70 -5.67 0.58
N PHE A 290 -8.85 -6.35 1.35
CA PHE A 290 -7.82 -7.24 0.82
C PHE A 290 -7.99 -8.68 1.32
N ASP A 291 -7.43 -9.62 0.57
CA ASP A 291 -7.44 -11.05 0.92
C ASP A 291 -6.24 -11.43 1.78
N ALA A 292 -5.14 -10.68 1.69
CA ALA A 292 -3.97 -10.77 2.53
C ALA A 292 -3.33 -9.40 2.69
N LEU A 293 -2.50 -9.20 3.72
CA LEU A 293 -1.85 -7.91 3.99
C LEU A 293 -0.36 -8.08 4.25
N ARG A 294 0.43 -7.21 3.61
CA ARG A 294 1.82 -6.96 4.00
C ARG A 294 1.83 -5.96 5.16
N LEU A 295 2.43 -6.35 6.26
CA LEU A 295 2.73 -5.44 7.37
C LEU A 295 4.07 -4.75 7.08
N ASP A 296 3.99 -3.48 6.75
CA ASP A 296 5.13 -2.64 6.48
C ASP A 296 5.97 -2.43 7.74
N HIS A 297 7.29 -2.44 7.59
CA HIS A 297 8.26 -2.25 8.67
C HIS A 297 8.00 -3.10 9.92
N PHE A 298 7.85 -4.42 9.75
CA PHE A 298 7.50 -5.36 10.83
C PHE A 298 8.44 -5.27 12.03
N ARG A 299 9.72 -4.94 11.81
CA ARG A 299 10.70 -4.69 12.88
C ARG A 299 10.16 -3.71 13.93
N GLY A 300 9.41 -2.68 13.52
CA GLY A 300 8.85 -1.65 14.40
C GLY A 300 7.91 -2.19 15.48
N PHE A 301 7.37 -3.40 15.30
CA PHE A 301 6.57 -4.07 16.33
C PHE A 301 7.42 -4.77 17.40
N ALA A 302 8.65 -5.17 17.09
CA ALA A 302 9.60 -5.69 18.08
C ALA A 302 10.32 -4.53 18.80
N ALA A 303 10.93 -3.64 18.02
CA ALA A 303 11.54 -2.41 18.51
C ALA A 303 11.46 -1.33 17.43
N TYR A 304 11.10 -0.11 17.81
CA TYR A 304 10.97 1.02 16.90
C TYR A 304 11.99 2.10 17.19
N TYR A 305 12.44 2.76 16.12
CA TYR A 305 13.42 3.84 16.24
C TYR A 305 12.71 5.17 16.44
N SER A 306 12.95 5.83 17.55
CA SER A 306 12.25 7.02 18.01
C SER A 306 13.20 8.22 18.04
N VAL A 307 12.88 9.24 17.26
CA VAL A 307 13.70 10.45 17.10
C VAL A 307 12.98 11.65 17.73
N PRO A 308 13.64 12.51 18.51
CA PRO A 308 13.02 13.75 19.01
C PRO A 308 12.53 14.62 17.86
N ALA A 309 11.29 15.15 17.94
CA ALA A 309 10.68 15.91 16.84
C ALA A 309 11.48 17.17 16.42
N ARG A 310 12.32 17.72 17.30
CA ARG A 310 13.21 18.85 17.02
C ARG A 310 14.52 18.47 16.34
N ALA A 311 14.82 17.17 16.22
CA ALA A 311 16.06 16.70 15.61
C ALA A 311 16.06 17.00 14.09
N LYS A 312 17.22 17.37 13.55
CA LYS A 312 17.38 17.68 12.12
C LYS A 312 17.55 16.42 11.27
N ASN A 313 17.93 15.32 11.89
CA ASN A 313 18.12 14.02 11.25
C ASN A 313 17.94 12.89 12.28
N ALA A 314 18.10 11.65 11.89
CA ALA A 314 17.84 10.51 12.75
C ALA A 314 19.00 10.11 13.69
N ARG A 315 20.13 10.81 13.69
CA ARG A 315 21.29 10.48 14.57
C ARG A 315 20.96 10.55 16.05
N ASP A 316 20.04 11.46 16.44
CA ASP A 316 19.66 11.69 17.84
C ASP A 316 18.54 10.73 18.31
N GLY A 317 18.22 9.73 17.52
CA GLY A 317 17.21 8.74 17.85
C GLY A 317 17.73 7.62 18.75
N CYS A 318 16.80 6.83 19.26
CA CYS A 318 17.09 5.62 20.03
C CYS A 318 16.06 4.53 19.74
N TRP A 319 16.45 3.27 19.89
CA TRP A 319 15.56 2.13 19.85
C TRP A 319 14.75 2.05 21.14
N LEU A 320 13.46 1.84 21.02
CA LEU A 320 12.50 1.62 22.10
C LEU A 320 11.75 0.32 21.84
N PRO A 321 11.36 -0.43 22.90
CA PRO A 321 10.61 -1.66 22.73
C PRO A 321 9.24 -1.38 22.11
N GLY A 322 8.88 -2.21 21.10
CA GLY A 322 7.55 -2.24 20.51
C GLY A 322 6.56 -3.05 21.34
N PRO A 323 5.33 -3.25 20.85
CA PRO A 323 4.29 -4.00 21.55
C PRO A 323 4.58 -5.52 21.56
N GLY A 324 5.44 -6.01 20.67
CA GLY A 324 5.80 -7.41 20.57
C GLY A 324 4.60 -8.33 20.34
N LEU A 325 4.69 -9.52 20.92
CA LEU A 325 3.67 -10.57 20.75
C LEU A 325 2.30 -10.16 21.35
N SER A 326 2.26 -9.23 22.32
CA SER A 326 0.99 -8.82 22.95
C SER A 326 0.00 -8.20 21.96
N LEU A 327 0.49 -7.42 21.00
CA LEU A 327 -0.34 -6.91 19.91
C LEU A 327 -0.89 -8.05 19.04
N PHE A 328 -0.03 -8.96 18.59
CA PHE A 328 -0.43 -10.04 17.68
C PHE A 328 -1.36 -11.06 18.37
N SER A 329 -1.18 -11.29 19.67
CA SER A 329 -2.12 -12.08 20.47
C SER A 329 -3.50 -11.45 20.55
N ALA A 330 -3.57 -10.12 20.76
CA ALA A 330 -4.84 -9.39 20.76
C ALA A 330 -5.51 -9.40 19.37
N LEU A 331 -4.72 -9.25 18.31
CA LEU A 331 -5.21 -9.35 16.93
C LEU A 331 -5.76 -10.75 16.64
N HIS A 332 -5.04 -11.79 17.01
CA HIS A 332 -5.49 -13.18 16.84
C HIS A 332 -6.77 -13.46 17.64
N GLN A 333 -6.85 -13.01 18.89
CA GLN A 333 -8.04 -13.16 19.70
C GLN A 333 -9.28 -12.50 19.10
N ALA A 334 -9.10 -11.32 18.48
CA ALA A 334 -10.21 -10.52 17.95
C ALA A 334 -10.61 -10.89 16.50
N LEU A 335 -9.69 -11.45 15.70
CA LEU A 335 -9.86 -11.66 14.27
C LEU A 335 -9.62 -13.11 13.82
N GLY A 336 -9.10 -13.97 14.70
CA GLY A 336 -8.65 -15.31 14.34
C GLY A 336 -7.34 -15.29 13.52
N ASP A 337 -7.10 -16.38 12.80
CA ASP A 337 -5.96 -16.48 11.89
C ASP A 337 -6.23 -15.62 10.64
N VAL A 338 -5.39 -14.65 10.42
CA VAL A 338 -5.47 -13.72 9.29
C VAL A 338 -4.23 -13.83 8.40
N PRO A 339 -4.38 -13.75 7.07
CA PRO A 339 -3.27 -13.92 6.13
C PRO A 339 -2.39 -12.67 6.08
N LEU A 340 -1.41 -12.64 6.97
CA LEU A 340 -0.41 -11.57 7.05
C LEU A 340 0.94 -12.05 6.54
N LEU A 341 1.69 -11.15 5.91
CA LEU A 341 3.12 -11.30 5.65
C LEU A 341 3.88 -10.12 6.28
N ALA A 342 5.04 -10.41 6.82
CA ALA A 342 5.86 -9.43 7.51
C ALA A 342 6.94 -8.86 6.58
N GLU A 343 7.05 -7.54 6.50
CA GLU A 343 8.23 -6.93 5.90
C GLU A 343 9.36 -6.92 6.95
N ASP A 344 10.23 -7.89 6.82
CA ASP A 344 11.37 -8.14 7.68
C ASP A 344 12.70 -7.85 6.97
N LEU A 345 12.73 -6.81 6.15
CA LEU A 345 13.93 -6.39 5.42
C LEU A 345 14.86 -5.53 6.28
N GLY A 346 16.15 -5.51 5.91
CA GLY A 346 17.18 -4.75 6.61
C GLY A 346 17.81 -5.51 7.78
N PHE A 347 18.29 -4.77 8.81
CA PHE A 347 18.96 -5.40 9.93
C PHE A 347 17.98 -6.11 10.87
N LEU A 348 18.08 -7.43 10.96
CA LEU A 348 17.26 -8.27 11.82
C LEU A 348 18.09 -8.74 13.02
N ASP A 349 17.72 -8.29 14.22
CA ASP A 349 18.21 -8.86 15.47
C ASP A 349 17.37 -10.05 15.93
N ASP A 350 17.80 -10.69 17.01
CA ASP A 350 17.12 -11.88 17.53
C ASP A 350 15.70 -11.59 18.03
N MET A 351 15.42 -10.36 18.49
CA MET A 351 14.08 -9.96 18.92
C MET A 351 13.09 -9.98 17.75
N VAL A 352 13.49 -9.47 16.59
CA VAL A 352 12.64 -9.49 15.39
C VAL A 352 12.44 -10.89 14.88
N ARG A 353 13.50 -11.71 14.85
CA ARG A 353 13.45 -13.11 14.41
C ARG A 353 12.53 -13.96 15.32
N THR A 354 12.64 -13.75 16.62
CA THR A 354 11.79 -14.41 17.61
C THR A 354 10.32 -13.99 17.40
N LEU A 355 10.03 -12.71 17.33
CA LEU A 355 8.66 -12.22 17.12
C LEU A 355 8.06 -12.77 15.81
N LEU A 356 8.83 -12.79 14.72
CA LEU A 356 8.38 -13.33 13.44
C LEU A 356 8.07 -14.83 13.54
N SER A 357 8.94 -15.58 14.22
CA SER A 357 8.76 -17.01 14.48
C SER A 357 7.52 -17.28 15.32
N ASP A 358 7.33 -16.53 16.41
CA ASP A 358 6.19 -16.68 17.32
C ASP A 358 4.86 -16.34 16.65
N CYS A 359 4.85 -15.36 15.73
CA CYS A 359 3.68 -15.03 14.94
C CYS A 359 3.41 -16.05 13.82
N GLY A 360 4.42 -16.79 13.36
CA GLY A 360 4.30 -17.75 12.25
C GLY A 360 4.08 -17.11 10.88
N PHE A 361 4.25 -15.78 10.75
CA PHE A 361 4.06 -15.08 9.47
C PHE A 361 5.19 -15.40 8.49
N PRO A 362 4.91 -15.49 7.17
CA PRO A 362 5.96 -15.48 6.18
C PRO A 362 6.70 -14.14 6.20
N GLY A 363 8.02 -14.20 6.17
CA GLY A 363 8.88 -13.04 5.93
C GLY A 363 9.08 -12.81 4.43
N MET A 364 9.87 -11.79 4.08
CA MET A 364 10.18 -11.41 2.71
C MET A 364 11.63 -11.75 2.35
N GLN A 365 11.85 -12.20 1.12
CA GLN A 365 13.18 -12.29 0.52
C GLN A 365 13.18 -11.53 -0.80
N VAL A 366 14.08 -10.58 -0.95
CA VAL A 366 14.25 -9.79 -2.18
C VAL A 366 15.56 -10.20 -2.85
N LEU A 367 15.49 -10.79 -4.03
CA LEU A 367 16.65 -11.37 -4.72
C LEU A 367 17.80 -10.38 -4.97
N GLN A 368 17.50 -9.09 -5.13
CA GLN A 368 18.55 -8.07 -5.31
C GLN A 368 19.46 -7.97 -4.08
N PHE A 369 18.92 -8.22 -2.86
CA PHE A 369 19.68 -8.12 -1.62
C PHE A 369 20.58 -9.35 -1.37
N ASP A 370 20.27 -10.50 -1.97
CA ASP A 370 21.09 -11.72 -1.82
C ASP A 370 22.52 -11.54 -2.35
N PHE A 371 22.73 -10.54 -3.21
CA PHE A 371 24.02 -10.23 -3.82
C PHE A 371 24.71 -8.99 -3.26
N ASP A 372 24.12 -8.30 -2.28
CA ASP A 372 24.74 -7.13 -1.66
C ASP A 372 26.07 -7.51 -1.01
N SER A 373 27.15 -6.92 -1.51
CA SER A 373 28.51 -7.23 -1.05
C SER A 373 28.79 -6.69 0.36
N ARG A 374 27.92 -5.87 0.90
CA ARG A 374 28.01 -5.30 2.27
C ARG A 374 27.34 -6.23 3.29
N ASP A 375 26.46 -7.11 2.84
CA ASP A 375 25.83 -8.16 3.65
C ASP A 375 26.38 -9.53 3.25
N CYS A 376 26.97 -10.26 4.19
CA CYS A 376 27.71 -11.51 3.91
C CYS A 376 26.83 -12.76 3.87
N GLY A 377 25.53 -12.66 3.88
CA GLY A 377 24.67 -13.82 3.99
C GLY A 377 23.43 -13.80 3.10
N GLY A 378 23.51 -14.33 1.89
CA GLY A 378 22.32 -14.72 1.16
C GLY A 378 21.48 -15.68 2.01
N ALA A 379 20.26 -15.31 2.36
CA ALA A 379 19.40 -16.15 3.18
C ALA A 379 18.99 -17.39 2.37
N VAL A 380 19.07 -18.56 2.99
CA VAL A 380 18.49 -19.77 2.39
C VAL A 380 16.97 -19.60 2.35
N CYS A 381 16.41 -19.60 1.15
CA CYS A 381 14.98 -19.46 0.96
C CYS A 381 14.23 -20.62 1.60
N LYS A 382 13.29 -20.29 2.51
CA LYS A 382 12.45 -21.28 3.22
C LYS A 382 11.05 -21.32 2.59
N PRO A 383 10.29 -22.41 2.76
CA PRO A 383 8.90 -22.44 2.28
C PRO A 383 8.02 -21.33 2.83
N ASN A 384 8.07 -21.04 4.14
CA ASN A 384 7.31 -19.94 4.74
C ASN A 384 7.94 -18.57 4.47
N THR A 385 8.06 -18.22 3.18
CA THR A 385 8.66 -16.98 2.69
C THR A 385 7.86 -16.48 1.48
N VAL A 386 7.79 -15.17 1.32
CA VAL A 386 7.39 -14.52 0.07
C VAL A 386 8.65 -14.00 -0.62
N ILE A 387 8.97 -14.55 -1.77
CA ILE A 387 10.15 -14.14 -2.55
C ILE A 387 9.77 -13.11 -3.61
N TYR A 388 10.63 -12.11 -3.77
CA TYR A 388 10.44 -10.99 -4.69
C TYR A 388 11.63 -10.84 -5.64
N THR A 389 11.36 -10.42 -6.88
CA THR A 389 12.41 -9.88 -7.77
C THR A 389 12.86 -8.49 -7.34
N GLY A 390 11.94 -7.72 -6.81
CA GLY A 390 12.09 -6.40 -6.24
C GLY A 390 10.77 -5.95 -5.63
N THR A 391 10.80 -4.91 -4.80
CA THR A 391 9.63 -4.23 -4.27
C THR A 391 9.43 -2.88 -4.98
N HIS A 392 8.47 -2.08 -4.54
CA HIS A 392 8.28 -0.71 -5.01
C HIS A 392 9.45 0.23 -4.69
N ASP A 393 10.28 -0.12 -3.70
CA ASP A 393 11.45 0.65 -3.27
C ASP A 393 12.75 0.26 -3.97
N ASN A 394 12.78 -0.91 -4.60
CA ASN A 394 13.92 -1.37 -5.35
C ASN A 394 13.97 -0.73 -6.74
N ASP A 395 15.12 -0.72 -7.38
CA ASP A 395 15.20 -0.52 -8.82
C ASP A 395 14.63 -1.76 -9.55
N THR A 396 14.24 -1.61 -10.80
CA THR A 396 13.87 -2.77 -11.63
C THR A 396 15.09 -3.68 -11.78
N LEU A 397 14.90 -4.96 -12.07
CA LEU A 397 16.04 -5.88 -12.26
C LEU A 397 16.98 -5.40 -13.35
N LEU A 398 16.46 -4.89 -14.48
CA LEU A 398 17.29 -4.35 -15.54
C LEU A 398 18.01 -3.07 -15.11
N GLY A 399 17.35 -2.20 -14.36
CA GLY A 399 17.95 -1.02 -13.75
C GLY A 399 19.06 -1.40 -12.77
N TRP A 400 18.79 -2.33 -11.88
CA TRP A 400 19.76 -2.85 -10.91
C TRP A 400 21.01 -3.41 -11.59
N CYS A 401 20.84 -4.15 -12.68
CA CYS A 401 21.99 -4.66 -13.46
C CYS A 401 22.91 -3.56 -14.01
N THR A 402 22.43 -2.32 -14.12
CA THR A 402 23.19 -1.18 -14.63
C THR A 402 23.70 -0.23 -13.53
N THR A 403 23.02 -0.21 -12.38
CA THR A 403 23.26 0.77 -11.30
C THR A 403 23.93 0.19 -10.05
N ALA A 404 23.77 -1.14 -9.83
CA ALA A 404 24.36 -1.80 -8.65
C ALA A 404 25.91 -1.86 -8.73
N PRO A 405 26.58 -2.00 -7.56
CA PRO A 405 28.03 -2.19 -7.52
C PRO A 405 28.49 -3.32 -8.43
N ARG A 406 29.57 -3.12 -9.15
CA ARG A 406 30.11 -4.14 -10.08
C ARG A 406 30.38 -5.49 -9.41
N GLN A 407 30.73 -5.49 -8.13
CA GLN A 407 30.95 -6.71 -7.35
C GLN A 407 29.66 -7.51 -7.18
N ASP A 408 28.53 -6.85 -6.88
CA ASP A 408 27.23 -7.48 -6.69
C ASP A 408 26.76 -8.12 -8.01
N ILE A 409 26.92 -7.40 -9.12
CA ILE A 409 26.58 -7.92 -10.46
C ILE A 409 27.46 -9.13 -10.81
N ARG A 410 28.79 -9.11 -10.49
CA ARG A 410 29.66 -10.28 -10.73
C ARG A 410 29.23 -11.48 -9.88
N ARG A 411 28.86 -11.27 -8.61
CA ARG A 411 28.34 -12.35 -7.74
C ARG A 411 27.06 -12.95 -8.33
N ALA A 412 26.11 -12.11 -8.75
CA ALA A 412 24.87 -12.55 -9.37
C ALA A 412 25.15 -13.32 -10.69
N CYS A 413 26.01 -12.79 -11.57
CA CYS A 413 26.39 -13.49 -12.79
C CYS A 413 27.00 -14.88 -12.50
N ALA A 414 27.88 -14.98 -11.53
CA ALA A 414 28.49 -16.25 -11.13
C ALA A 414 27.44 -17.22 -10.56
N ALA A 415 26.58 -16.76 -9.67
CA ALA A 415 25.53 -17.57 -9.03
C ALA A 415 24.51 -18.12 -10.06
N TYR A 416 24.16 -17.35 -11.06
CA TYR A 416 23.23 -17.76 -12.11
C TYR A 416 23.90 -18.35 -13.37
N GLY A 417 25.23 -18.47 -13.39
CA GLY A 417 25.97 -19.02 -14.52
C GLY A 417 25.80 -18.24 -15.81
N VAL A 418 25.59 -16.90 -15.73
CA VAL A 418 25.39 -16.07 -16.92
C VAL A 418 26.65 -15.26 -17.25
N ARG A 419 26.90 -15.11 -18.54
CA ARG A 419 28.09 -14.39 -19.03
C ARG A 419 27.91 -12.87 -19.03
N TYR A 420 26.70 -12.39 -19.29
CA TYR A 420 26.40 -10.96 -19.45
C TYR A 420 25.32 -10.49 -18.49
N PRO A 421 25.46 -9.32 -17.87
CA PRO A 421 24.49 -8.78 -16.91
C PRO A 421 23.06 -8.63 -17.44
N ASN A 422 22.88 -8.39 -18.74
CA ASN A 422 21.56 -8.28 -19.37
C ASN A 422 20.77 -9.61 -19.40
N GLN A 423 21.40 -10.73 -19.10
CA GLN A 423 20.76 -12.04 -18.94
C GLN A 423 20.21 -12.26 -17.52
N LEU A 424 20.71 -11.51 -16.53
CA LEU A 424 20.33 -11.63 -15.13
C LEU A 424 18.83 -11.45 -14.89
N PRO A 425 18.14 -10.42 -15.42
CA PRO A 425 16.73 -10.19 -15.10
C PRO A 425 15.88 -11.44 -15.34
N ARG A 426 16.06 -12.10 -16.49
CA ARG A 426 15.34 -13.33 -16.81
C ARG A 426 15.69 -14.48 -15.84
N GLN A 427 16.97 -14.67 -15.55
CA GLN A 427 17.40 -15.76 -14.66
C GLN A 427 16.92 -15.55 -13.22
N MET A 428 16.94 -14.31 -12.75
CA MET A 428 16.45 -13.97 -11.43
C MET A 428 14.93 -14.19 -11.32
N MET A 429 14.14 -13.81 -12.31
CA MET A 429 12.70 -14.10 -12.36
C MET A 429 12.43 -15.61 -12.32
N LEU A 430 13.16 -16.39 -13.15
CA LEU A 430 13.03 -17.85 -13.17
C LEU A 430 13.44 -18.48 -11.83
N SER A 431 14.49 -17.97 -11.22
CA SER A 431 14.94 -18.43 -9.90
C SER A 431 13.90 -18.14 -8.82
N ALA A 432 13.29 -16.94 -8.83
CA ALA A 432 12.19 -16.61 -7.93
C ALA A 432 11.01 -17.59 -8.07
N LEU A 433 10.58 -17.85 -9.31
CA LEU A 433 9.50 -18.80 -9.58
C LEU A 433 9.85 -20.23 -9.14
N ARG A 434 11.09 -20.69 -9.32
CA ARG A 434 11.54 -22.04 -8.98
C ARG A 434 11.97 -22.22 -7.53
N SER A 435 12.03 -21.12 -6.76
CA SER A 435 12.43 -21.14 -5.34
C SER A 435 11.51 -22.03 -4.50
N PRO A 436 11.94 -22.49 -3.32
CA PRO A 436 11.11 -23.25 -2.40
C PRO A 436 10.04 -22.40 -1.69
N ALA A 437 10.10 -21.05 -1.79
CA ALA A 437 9.11 -20.15 -1.20
C ALA A 437 7.69 -20.51 -1.60
N ASN A 438 6.74 -20.43 -0.66
CA ASN A 438 5.34 -20.67 -0.97
C ASN A 438 4.79 -19.60 -1.94
N THR A 439 5.11 -18.36 -1.72
CA THR A 439 4.63 -17.25 -2.56
C THR A 439 5.79 -16.59 -3.29
N CYS A 440 5.60 -16.32 -4.60
CA CYS A 440 6.54 -15.59 -5.44
C CYS A 440 5.84 -14.38 -6.04
N ILE A 441 6.39 -13.18 -5.85
CA ILE A 441 5.86 -11.94 -6.41
C ILE A 441 6.89 -11.33 -7.36
N LEU A 442 6.49 -11.14 -8.61
CA LEU A 442 7.27 -10.45 -9.63
C LEU A 442 6.76 -9.01 -9.77
N THR A 443 7.64 -8.04 -10.04
CA THR A 443 7.14 -6.70 -10.39
C THR A 443 6.69 -6.66 -11.85
N ALA A 444 5.66 -5.89 -12.14
CA ALA A 444 5.20 -5.70 -13.52
C ALA A 444 6.31 -5.13 -14.42
N GLN A 445 7.17 -4.29 -13.86
CA GLN A 445 8.30 -3.70 -14.58
C GLN A 445 9.31 -4.75 -15.02
N ASP A 446 9.60 -5.75 -14.18
CA ASP A 446 10.53 -6.82 -14.48
C ASP A 446 9.95 -7.75 -15.55
N LEU A 447 8.66 -8.06 -15.49
CA LEU A 447 7.95 -8.80 -16.54
C LEU A 447 8.02 -8.10 -17.90
N LEU A 448 7.99 -6.76 -17.88
CA LEU A 448 8.06 -5.93 -19.08
C LEU A 448 9.50 -5.62 -19.51
N GLY A 449 10.51 -6.07 -18.78
CA GLY A 449 11.93 -5.82 -19.08
C GLY A 449 12.30 -4.34 -19.06
N LEU A 450 11.71 -3.55 -18.15
CA LEU A 450 11.92 -2.10 -18.08
C LEU A 450 13.10 -1.75 -17.17
N GLY A 451 13.82 -0.67 -17.53
CA GLY A 451 14.93 -0.13 -16.74
C GLY A 451 14.46 0.86 -15.65
N SER A 452 15.43 1.52 -15.00
CA SER A 452 15.25 2.43 -13.84
C SER A 452 14.23 3.55 -14.06
N SER A 453 13.95 3.94 -15.30
CA SER A 453 12.90 4.94 -15.60
C SER A 453 11.50 4.48 -15.21
N ALA A 454 11.29 3.17 -15.00
CA ALA A 454 10.03 2.59 -14.55
C ALA A 454 10.00 2.31 -13.03
N ARG A 455 11.03 2.66 -12.27
CA ARG A 455 11.06 2.53 -10.82
C ARG A 455 9.92 3.31 -10.18
N ILE A 456 9.27 2.73 -9.17
CA ILE A 456 8.13 3.33 -8.46
C ILE A 456 8.59 4.39 -7.48
N ASN A 457 9.53 4.02 -6.61
CA ASN A 457 10.02 4.88 -5.56
C ASN A 457 11.54 4.78 -5.39
N THR A 458 12.16 5.91 -5.05
CA THR A 458 13.54 5.96 -4.57
C THR A 458 13.51 6.42 -3.13
N PRO A 459 13.75 5.53 -2.16
CA PRO A 459 13.73 5.87 -0.74
C PRO A 459 14.58 7.07 -0.40
N SER A 460 14.19 7.82 0.64
CA SER A 460 14.87 9.04 1.10
C SER A 460 14.87 10.20 0.09
N THR A 461 14.07 10.13 -0.97
CA THR A 461 13.92 11.22 -1.94
C THR A 461 12.47 11.69 -2.04
N VAL A 462 12.29 12.99 -2.34
CA VAL A 462 10.98 13.58 -2.64
C VAL A 462 11.06 14.20 -4.03
N GLY A 463 10.19 13.77 -4.93
CA GLY A 463 10.22 14.27 -6.30
C GLY A 463 9.08 13.71 -7.15
N ALA A 464 8.83 14.36 -8.29
CA ALA A 464 7.74 13.96 -9.21
C ALA A 464 7.99 12.62 -9.92
N HIS A 465 9.19 12.06 -9.81
CA HIS A 465 9.52 10.73 -10.36
C HIS A 465 8.99 9.60 -9.46
N ASN A 466 8.87 9.82 -8.16
CA ASN A 466 8.32 8.82 -7.23
C ASN A 466 6.81 8.68 -7.39
N TRP A 467 6.30 7.47 -7.22
CA TRP A 467 4.87 7.13 -7.20
C TRP A 467 4.12 7.48 -8.47
N SER A 468 4.80 7.68 -9.61
CA SER A 468 4.19 8.25 -10.82
C SER A 468 4.24 7.35 -12.04
N TRP A 469 5.07 6.30 -12.07
CA TRP A 469 5.19 5.42 -13.21
C TRP A 469 3.86 4.74 -13.55
N ARG A 470 3.56 4.66 -14.86
CA ARG A 470 2.37 3.98 -15.39
C ARG A 470 2.74 2.99 -16.48
N MET A 471 2.11 1.83 -16.43
CA MET A 471 2.16 0.85 -17.52
C MET A 471 1.43 1.40 -18.75
N ARG A 472 2.01 1.19 -19.93
CA ARG A 472 1.37 1.59 -21.18
C ARG A 472 0.22 0.64 -21.53
N PRO A 473 -0.85 1.14 -22.20
CA PRO A 473 -1.90 0.25 -22.72
C PRO A 473 -1.31 -0.84 -23.63
N GLY A 474 -1.72 -2.09 -23.43
CA GLY A 474 -1.26 -3.24 -24.22
C GLY A 474 0.17 -3.68 -23.96
N ALA A 475 0.84 -3.19 -22.91
CA ALA A 475 2.21 -3.59 -22.57
C ALA A 475 2.31 -5.08 -22.20
N LEU A 476 1.34 -5.63 -21.50
CA LEU A 476 1.22 -7.07 -21.26
C LEU A 476 0.65 -7.72 -22.52
N THR A 477 1.56 -8.10 -23.42
CA THR A 477 1.18 -8.77 -24.67
C THR A 477 0.78 -10.23 -24.42
N PRO A 478 -0.01 -10.85 -25.31
CA PRO A 478 -0.32 -12.28 -25.22
C PRO A 478 0.93 -13.17 -25.14
N GLY A 479 2.03 -12.78 -25.81
CA GLY A 479 3.29 -13.50 -25.74
C GLY A 479 3.94 -13.45 -24.35
N ILE A 480 3.92 -12.30 -23.67
CA ILE A 480 4.42 -12.17 -22.29
C ILE A 480 3.56 -13.02 -21.34
N LEU A 481 2.23 -12.96 -21.46
CA LEU A 481 1.31 -13.72 -20.62
C LEU A 481 1.46 -15.23 -20.81
N ALA A 482 1.56 -15.69 -22.06
CA ALA A 482 1.78 -17.11 -22.37
C ALA A 482 3.14 -17.61 -21.84
N HIS A 483 4.20 -16.80 -21.96
CA HIS A 483 5.50 -17.15 -21.40
C HIS A 483 5.44 -17.23 -19.86
N LEU A 484 4.83 -16.24 -19.21
CA LEU A 484 4.64 -16.23 -17.76
C LEU A 484 3.85 -17.45 -17.30
N TYR A 485 2.76 -17.81 -17.99
CA TYR A 485 1.99 -19.02 -17.72
C TYR A 485 2.85 -20.28 -17.79
N THR A 486 3.63 -20.43 -18.86
CA THR A 486 4.50 -21.60 -19.06
C THR A 486 5.50 -21.75 -17.90
N GLU A 487 6.17 -20.66 -17.51
CA GLU A 487 7.17 -20.72 -16.43
C GLU A 487 6.51 -20.90 -15.05
N THR A 488 5.29 -20.36 -14.86
CA THR A 488 4.51 -20.54 -13.63
C THR A 488 4.08 -22.00 -13.46
N CYS A 489 3.63 -22.65 -14.55
CA CYS A 489 3.30 -24.08 -14.57
C CYS A 489 4.56 -24.95 -14.33
N ALA A 490 5.67 -24.64 -15.00
CA ALA A 490 6.94 -25.36 -14.85
C ALA A 490 7.50 -25.30 -13.41
N ALA A 491 7.13 -24.23 -12.66
CA ALA A 491 7.49 -24.02 -11.27
C ALA A 491 6.47 -24.60 -10.28
N ASP A 492 5.43 -25.29 -10.75
CA ASP A 492 4.31 -25.83 -9.95
C ASP A 492 3.61 -24.77 -9.09
N ARG A 493 3.36 -23.57 -9.69
CA ARG A 493 2.71 -22.42 -9.02
C ARG A 493 1.34 -22.05 -9.61
N ALA A 494 0.96 -22.61 -10.77
CA ALA A 494 -0.37 -22.46 -11.34
C ALA A 494 -1.34 -23.50 -10.75
N GLU A 495 -2.60 -23.11 -10.52
CA GLU A 495 -3.64 -24.08 -10.16
C GLU A 495 -3.96 -24.96 -11.37
N ARG A 496 -3.88 -26.29 -11.19
CA ARG A 496 -4.13 -27.27 -12.27
C ARG A 496 -5.60 -27.35 -12.70
N SER A 497 -6.52 -26.72 -11.98
CA SER A 497 -7.97 -26.87 -12.18
C SER A 497 -8.56 -26.05 -13.34
N ASN A 498 -7.82 -25.15 -13.97
CA ASN A 498 -8.34 -24.28 -15.05
C ASN A 498 -7.98 -24.71 -16.48
N ILE A 499 -7.36 -25.89 -16.68
CA ILE A 499 -6.86 -26.32 -17.98
C ILE A 499 -7.96 -26.94 -18.89
N CYS A 500 -9.15 -27.24 -18.37
CA CYS A 500 -10.19 -27.94 -19.12
C CYS A 500 -11.41 -27.08 -19.55
N ARG A 501 -11.30 -25.77 -19.64
CA ARG A 501 -12.42 -24.92 -20.09
C ARG A 501 -11.95 -23.80 -21.06
N ILE A 502 -11.20 -24.17 -22.08
CA ILE A 502 -11.08 -23.38 -23.31
C ILE A 502 -11.38 -24.30 -24.48
#